data_ce479216c064274306233e5d7aab670c
#
_entry.id   ce479216c064274306233e5d7aab670c
#
_cell.length_a   1.000
_cell.length_b   1.000
_cell.length_c   1.000
_cell.angle_alpha   90.00
_cell.angle_beta   90.00
_cell.angle_gamma   90.00
#
_symmetry.space_group_name_H-M   'P 1'
#
loop_
_entity.id
_entity.type
_entity.pdbx_description
1 polymer ?
#
loop_
_entity_poly.entity_id
_entity_poly.type
_entity_poly.pdbx_seq_one_letter_code
_entity_poly.pdbx_strand_id
1 'polypeptide(L)'
;EFKGTLLTDGYGSYQVYCASRDNITHAICWVHWRRKFKEIEDAYPGEAEIVLEQIGKLYAHEKFIRNAELDLNKALEYRITHSKPIVDNLFIWCEKQLQNPKLTPKSKLRAAIQYGTKRETELRVFLEDSDLPMDTNNIEREIRPIAIGKKNWMFSWTEAGAEQLGIIYSLIQRCRMHGIDPYTCLGNVLLRVGQHAASRVDELIPRHWKNLFQDNPMRSDLWGKGQ
;
A
#
# COMPACT_ATOMS: atom_id res chain seq x y z
N GLU A 1 12.94 -8.58 13.85
CA GLU A 1 13.40 -7.59 12.86
C GLU A 1 12.74 -7.90 11.52
N PHE A 2 12.25 -6.87 10.78
CA PHE A 2 11.57 -7.06 9.49
C PHE A 2 12.58 -7.56 8.43
N LYS A 3 12.15 -8.52 7.61
CA LYS A 3 12.88 -9.04 6.44
C LYS A 3 11.91 -9.12 5.26
N GLY A 4 12.37 -8.77 4.06
CA GLY A 4 11.57 -8.85 2.83
C GLY A 4 11.47 -7.52 2.11
N THR A 5 10.44 -7.36 1.28
CA THR A 5 10.25 -6.17 0.46
C THR A 5 9.42 -5.11 1.20
N LEU A 6 9.93 -3.88 1.28
CA LEU A 6 9.24 -2.72 1.86
C LEU A 6 8.82 -1.75 0.75
N LEU A 7 7.51 -1.71 0.46
CA LEU A 7 6.93 -0.77 -0.51
C LEU A 7 6.56 0.55 0.18
N THR A 8 7.06 1.67 -0.35
CA THR A 8 6.89 3.01 0.25
C THR A 8 6.46 4.07 -0.77
N ASP A 9 6.15 5.27 -0.29
CA ASP A 9 5.83 6.46 -1.08
C ASP A 9 7.08 7.19 -1.65
N GLY A 10 8.28 6.72 -1.35
CA GLY A 10 9.55 7.35 -1.74
C GLY A 10 10.00 8.48 -0.82
N TYR A 11 9.46 8.58 0.42
CA TYR A 11 9.97 9.48 1.44
C TYR A 11 11.39 9.09 1.85
N GLY A 12 12.30 10.09 1.92
CA GLY A 12 13.74 9.86 2.07
C GLY A 12 14.16 9.03 3.29
N SER A 13 13.43 9.10 4.40
CA SER A 13 13.72 8.31 5.59
C SER A 13 13.62 6.80 5.35
N TYR A 14 12.70 6.35 4.48
CA TYR A 14 12.59 4.93 4.13
C TYR A 14 13.79 4.46 3.30
N GLN A 15 14.30 5.32 2.41
CA GLN A 15 15.51 5.01 1.63
C GLN A 15 16.71 4.80 2.56
N VAL A 16 16.91 5.69 3.54
CA VAL A 16 17.98 5.56 4.54
C VAL A 16 17.79 4.31 5.40
N TYR A 17 16.55 4.04 5.82
CA TYR A 17 16.21 2.86 6.60
C TYR A 17 16.51 1.55 5.86
N CYS A 18 16.15 1.45 4.60
CA CYS A 18 16.40 0.26 3.77
C CYS A 18 17.89 0.11 3.45
N ALA A 19 18.56 1.20 3.08
CA ALA A 19 19.98 1.18 2.74
C ALA A 19 20.90 0.74 3.91
N SER A 20 20.43 0.84 5.14
CA SER A 20 21.16 0.40 6.34
C SER A 20 20.93 -1.08 6.70
N ARG A 21 20.22 -1.86 5.87
CA ARG A 21 19.81 -3.24 6.16
C ARG A 21 19.83 -4.11 4.92
N ASP A 22 20.69 -5.11 4.90
CA ASP A 22 20.89 -6.02 3.76
C ASP A 22 19.69 -6.98 3.55
N ASN A 23 18.81 -7.12 4.54
CA ASN A 23 17.66 -8.03 4.51
C ASN A 23 16.35 -7.35 4.08
N ILE A 24 16.41 -6.09 3.64
CA ILE A 24 15.23 -5.34 3.18
C ILE A 24 15.44 -4.89 1.74
N THR A 25 14.56 -5.35 0.85
CA THR A 25 14.45 -4.82 -0.51
C THR A 25 13.52 -3.61 -0.50
N HIS A 26 14.00 -2.46 -0.99
CA HIS A 26 13.19 -1.26 -1.07
C HIS A 26 12.43 -1.22 -2.41
N ALA A 27 11.12 -1.02 -2.35
CA ALA A 27 10.27 -0.79 -3.51
C ALA A 27 9.52 0.54 -3.36
N ILE A 28 9.20 1.18 -4.48
CA ILE A 28 8.53 2.49 -4.51
C ILE A 28 7.21 2.41 -5.28
N CYS A 29 6.22 3.08 -4.72
CA CYS A 29 4.86 3.20 -5.24
C CYS A 29 4.80 3.98 -6.56
N TRP A 30 4.28 3.37 -7.62
CA TRP A 30 4.11 3.97 -8.94
C TRP A 30 3.09 5.12 -8.97
N VAL A 31 2.12 5.14 -8.05
CA VAL A 31 1.14 6.24 -7.95
C VAL A 31 1.81 7.58 -7.70
N HIS A 32 2.88 7.60 -6.88
CA HIS A 32 3.58 8.83 -6.56
C HIS A 32 4.34 9.38 -7.76
N TRP A 33 4.92 8.54 -8.60
CA TRP A 33 5.52 8.98 -9.87
C TRP A 33 4.45 9.44 -10.86
N ARG A 34 3.36 8.68 -11.02
CA ARG A 34 2.21 9.06 -11.84
C ARG A 34 1.67 10.44 -11.46
N ARG A 35 1.57 10.74 -10.15
CA ARG A 35 1.09 12.03 -9.64
C ARG A 35 1.96 13.19 -10.12
N LYS A 36 3.30 13.02 -10.23
CA LYS A 36 4.20 14.06 -10.73
C LYS A 36 3.88 14.47 -12.16
N PHE A 37 3.49 13.54 -13.02
CA PHE A 37 3.07 13.87 -14.39
C PHE A 37 1.65 14.45 -14.42
N LYS A 38 0.76 14.02 -13.54
CA LYS A 38 -0.58 14.61 -13.43
C LYS A 38 -0.55 16.07 -12.98
N GLU A 39 0.40 16.44 -12.12
CA GLU A 39 0.61 17.81 -11.64
C GLU A 39 1.12 18.77 -12.72
N ILE A 40 1.69 18.26 -13.82
CA ILE A 40 2.26 19.07 -14.90
C ILE A 40 1.51 18.91 -16.22
N GLU A 41 0.42 18.17 -16.26
CA GLU A 41 -0.32 17.81 -17.47
C GLU A 41 -0.76 19.04 -18.28
N ASP A 42 -1.21 20.10 -17.60
CA ASP A 42 -1.62 21.34 -18.28
C ASP A 42 -0.44 22.08 -18.95
N ALA A 43 0.76 21.98 -18.39
CA ALA A 43 1.94 22.68 -18.90
C ALA A 43 2.74 21.85 -19.93
N TYR A 44 2.63 20.52 -19.88
CA TYR A 44 3.36 19.56 -20.70
C TYR A 44 2.43 18.42 -21.14
N PRO A 45 1.33 18.71 -21.86
CA PRO A 45 0.28 17.72 -22.14
C PRO A 45 0.81 16.52 -22.92
N GLY A 46 1.65 16.72 -23.93
CA GLY A 46 2.17 15.62 -24.75
C GLY A 46 3.08 14.67 -23.97
N GLU A 47 4.01 15.21 -23.20
CA GLU A 47 4.94 14.41 -22.40
C GLU A 47 4.22 13.72 -21.23
N ALA A 48 3.25 14.40 -20.61
CA ALA A 48 2.46 13.83 -19.54
C ALA A 48 1.57 12.70 -20.06
N GLU A 49 0.92 12.87 -21.22
CA GLU A 49 0.08 11.85 -21.85
C GLU A 49 0.86 10.56 -22.10
N ILE A 50 2.07 10.67 -22.70
CA ILE A 50 2.94 9.51 -22.97
C ILE A 50 3.15 8.69 -21.68
N VAL A 51 3.58 9.34 -20.59
CA VAL A 51 3.90 8.64 -19.35
C VAL A 51 2.65 8.11 -18.66
N LEU A 52 1.59 8.90 -18.60
CA LEU A 52 0.33 8.51 -17.99
C LEU A 52 -0.32 7.32 -18.70
N GLU A 53 -0.23 7.27 -20.04
CA GLU A 53 -0.71 6.15 -20.84
C GLU A 53 0.09 4.87 -20.53
N GLN A 54 1.44 4.93 -20.52
CA GLN A 54 2.25 3.75 -20.20
C GLN A 54 1.99 3.23 -18.79
N ILE A 55 1.92 4.11 -17.80
CA ILE A 55 1.56 3.72 -16.44
C ILE A 55 0.13 3.13 -16.40
N GLY A 56 -0.80 3.69 -17.17
CA GLY A 56 -2.16 3.15 -17.32
C GLY A 56 -2.18 1.71 -17.84
N LYS A 57 -1.33 1.38 -18.81
CA LYS A 57 -1.15 0.00 -19.32
C LYS A 57 -0.64 -0.94 -18.24
N LEU A 58 0.33 -0.51 -17.43
CA LEU A 58 0.81 -1.31 -16.30
C LEU A 58 -0.32 -1.63 -15.32
N TYR A 59 -1.16 -0.65 -14.97
CA TYR A 59 -2.34 -0.89 -14.13
C TYR A 59 -3.37 -1.82 -14.78
N ALA A 60 -3.54 -1.77 -16.09
CA ALA A 60 -4.40 -2.70 -16.81
C ALA A 60 -3.87 -4.15 -16.72
N HIS A 61 -2.55 -4.33 -16.81
CA HIS A 61 -1.92 -5.64 -16.61
C HIS A 61 -2.11 -6.18 -15.19
N GLU A 62 -1.91 -5.35 -14.16
CA GLU A 62 -2.17 -5.75 -12.77
C GLU A 62 -3.65 -6.08 -12.53
N LYS A 63 -4.56 -5.35 -13.17
CA LYS A 63 -5.99 -5.67 -13.13
C LYS A 63 -6.29 -7.02 -13.80
N PHE A 64 -5.65 -7.30 -14.92
CA PHE A 64 -5.79 -8.59 -15.62
C PHE A 64 -5.29 -9.75 -14.74
N ILE A 65 -4.07 -9.65 -14.17
CA ILE A 65 -3.49 -10.65 -13.28
C ILE A 65 -4.45 -10.99 -12.13
N ARG A 66 -5.01 -9.96 -11.51
CA ARG A 66 -5.95 -10.12 -10.39
C ARG A 66 -7.29 -10.73 -10.82
N ASN A 67 -7.87 -10.28 -11.94
CA ASN A 67 -9.16 -10.75 -12.40
C ASN A 67 -9.10 -12.19 -12.96
N ALA A 68 -7.97 -12.58 -13.53
CA ALA A 68 -7.71 -13.93 -14.01
C ALA A 68 -7.23 -14.87 -12.88
N GLU A 69 -7.10 -14.36 -11.65
CA GLU A 69 -6.66 -15.11 -10.47
C GLU A 69 -5.37 -15.91 -10.73
N LEU A 70 -4.42 -15.28 -11.44
CA LEU A 70 -3.16 -15.94 -11.77
C LEU A 70 -2.38 -16.25 -10.50
N ASP A 71 -1.81 -17.45 -10.43
CA ASP A 71 -0.86 -17.80 -9.38
C ASP A 71 0.43 -16.96 -9.49
N LEU A 72 1.23 -16.95 -8.42
CA LEU A 72 2.42 -16.09 -8.32
C LEU A 72 3.41 -16.28 -9.48
N ASN A 73 3.60 -17.51 -9.94
CA ASN A 73 4.53 -17.79 -11.03
C ASN A 73 4.02 -17.25 -12.37
N LYS A 74 2.74 -17.49 -12.68
CA LYS A 74 2.10 -16.96 -13.89
C LYS A 74 1.98 -15.44 -13.87
N ALA A 75 1.74 -14.85 -12.70
CA ALA A 75 1.73 -13.40 -12.53
C ALA A 75 3.10 -12.81 -12.84
N LEU A 76 4.18 -13.41 -12.34
CA LEU A 76 5.54 -12.98 -12.64
C LEU A 76 5.88 -13.12 -14.12
N GLU A 77 5.58 -14.26 -14.74
CA GLU A 77 5.77 -14.49 -16.16
C GLU A 77 5.01 -13.47 -17.02
N TYR A 78 3.77 -13.15 -16.64
CA TYR A 78 2.96 -12.14 -17.30
C TYR A 78 3.59 -10.75 -17.18
N ARG A 79 4.08 -10.37 -16.00
CA ARG A 79 4.78 -9.09 -15.78
C ARG A 79 6.06 -9.00 -16.61
N ILE A 80 6.85 -10.08 -16.66
CA ILE A 80 8.08 -10.12 -17.45
C ILE A 80 7.77 -9.97 -18.93
N THR A 81 6.73 -10.65 -19.43
CA THR A 81 6.38 -10.66 -20.85
C THR A 81 5.71 -9.35 -21.30
N HIS A 82 4.82 -8.79 -20.49
CA HIS A 82 3.96 -7.68 -20.91
C HIS A 82 4.31 -6.34 -20.24
N SER A 83 4.63 -6.34 -18.96
CA SER A 83 4.87 -5.09 -18.21
C SER A 83 6.31 -4.63 -18.32
N LYS A 84 7.29 -5.52 -18.26
CA LYS A 84 8.70 -5.19 -18.35
C LYS A 84 9.07 -4.40 -19.60
N PRO A 85 8.63 -4.76 -20.83
CA PRO A 85 8.93 -3.95 -22.03
C PRO A 85 8.38 -2.54 -21.96
N ILE A 86 7.22 -2.32 -21.32
CA ILE A 86 6.64 -0.99 -21.13
C ILE A 86 7.53 -0.18 -20.18
N VAL A 87 7.95 -0.78 -19.07
CA VAL A 87 8.85 -0.14 -18.11
C VAL A 87 10.18 0.23 -18.78
N ASP A 88 10.79 -0.70 -19.52
CA ASP A 88 12.06 -0.48 -20.22
C ASP A 88 11.94 0.69 -21.21
N ASN A 89 10.92 0.69 -22.04
CA ASN A 89 10.67 1.77 -23.01
C ASN A 89 10.40 3.13 -22.34
N LEU A 90 9.70 3.13 -21.21
CA LEU A 90 9.43 4.35 -20.45
C LEU A 90 10.72 4.97 -19.90
N PHE A 91 11.63 4.16 -19.33
CA PHE A 91 12.91 4.67 -18.83
C PHE A 91 13.83 5.12 -19.97
N ILE A 92 13.86 4.41 -21.11
CA ILE A 92 14.58 4.86 -22.32
C ILE A 92 14.04 6.23 -22.78
N TRP A 93 12.73 6.41 -22.80
CA TRP A 93 12.12 7.69 -23.13
C TRP A 93 12.53 8.78 -22.13
N CYS A 94 12.51 8.50 -20.84
CA CYS A 94 12.94 9.43 -19.78
C CYS A 94 14.39 9.89 -19.99
N GLU A 95 15.31 8.97 -20.28
CA GLU A 95 16.71 9.28 -20.53
C GLU A 95 16.88 10.20 -21.76
N LYS A 96 16.17 9.89 -22.85
CA LYS A 96 16.17 10.75 -24.06
C LYS A 96 15.68 12.16 -23.75
N GLN A 97 14.62 12.30 -22.95
CA GLN A 97 14.13 13.61 -22.53
C GLN A 97 15.15 14.38 -21.68
N LEU A 98 15.85 13.70 -20.77
CA LEU A 98 16.88 14.34 -19.93
C LEU A 98 18.09 14.83 -20.74
N GLN A 99 18.38 14.21 -21.87
CA GLN A 99 19.42 14.61 -22.83
C GLN A 99 18.99 15.76 -23.72
N ASN A 100 17.71 16.10 -23.80
CA ASN A 100 17.21 17.18 -24.65
C ASN A 100 17.68 18.54 -24.10
N PRO A 101 18.49 19.30 -24.89
CA PRO A 101 19.03 20.59 -24.45
C PRO A 101 17.95 21.67 -24.26
N LYS A 102 16.76 21.49 -24.83
CA LYS A 102 15.60 22.38 -24.63
C LYS A 102 14.95 22.19 -23.26
N LEU A 103 15.19 21.05 -22.58
CA LEU A 103 14.65 20.78 -21.28
C LEU A 103 15.49 21.48 -20.19
N THR A 104 15.03 22.63 -19.75
CA THR A 104 15.77 23.44 -18.76
C THR A 104 15.95 22.71 -17.43
N PRO A 105 17.09 22.93 -16.71
CA PRO A 105 17.38 22.25 -15.46
C PRO A 105 16.32 22.45 -14.35
N LYS A 106 15.61 23.60 -14.37
CA LYS A 106 14.59 23.95 -13.37
C LYS A 106 13.17 23.65 -13.82
N SER A 107 12.95 23.00 -14.98
CA SER A 107 11.59 22.69 -15.45
C SER A 107 10.91 21.64 -14.58
N LYS A 108 9.60 21.81 -14.41
CA LYS A 108 8.77 20.82 -13.68
C LYS A 108 8.77 19.46 -14.38
N LEU A 109 8.84 19.44 -15.71
CA LEU A 109 8.95 18.19 -16.47
C LEU A 109 10.24 17.44 -16.12
N ARG A 110 11.39 18.15 -16.08
CA ARG A 110 12.66 17.54 -15.66
C ARG A 110 12.57 16.96 -14.25
N ALA A 111 11.97 17.69 -13.32
CA ALA A 111 11.77 17.20 -11.95
C ALA A 111 10.89 15.95 -11.87
N ALA A 112 9.81 15.91 -12.67
CA ALA A 112 8.93 14.73 -12.75
C ALA A 112 9.65 13.51 -13.33
N ILE A 113 10.44 13.69 -14.41
CA ILE A 113 11.25 12.62 -15.00
C ILE A 113 12.31 12.13 -13.99
N GLN A 114 13.05 13.05 -13.38
CA GLN A 114 14.10 12.73 -12.40
C GLN A 114 13.58 12.05 -11.14
N TYR A 115 12.32 12.25 -10.78
CA TYR A 115 11.71 11.52 -9.67
C TYR A 115 11.75 10.00 -9.92
N GLY A 116 11.37 9.56 -11.13
CA GLY A 116 11.38 8.15 -11.50
C GLY A 116 12.78 7.62 -11.79
N THR A 117 13.58 8.32 -12.61
CA THR A 117 14.91 7.84 -13.02
C THR A 117 15.88 7.66 -11.85
N LYS A 118 15.76 8.48 -10.80
CA LYS A 118 16.54 8.31 -9.56
C LYS A 118 16.09 7.14 -8.69
N ARG A 119 14.97 6.52 -9.02
CA ARG A 119 14.31 5.45 -8.26
C ARG A 119 13.97 4.26 -9.15
N GLU A 120 14.66 4.14 -10.27
CA GLU A 120 14.38 3.12 -11.27
C GLU A 120 14.47 1.72 -10.68
N THR A 121 15.51 1.44 -9.92
CA THR A 121 15.72 0.14 -9.27
C THR A 121 14.53 -0.22 -8.37
N GLU A 122 14.11 0.70 -7.51
CA GLU A 122 13.02 0.49 -6.57
C GLU A 122 11.65 0.41 -7.26
N LEU A 123 11.47 1.14 -8.38
CA LEU A 123 10.25 1.05 -9.20
C LEU A 123 10.16 -0.26 -9.99
N ARG A 124 11.28 -0.93 -10.25
CA ARG A 124 11.33 -2.20 -11.00
C ARG A 124 11.09 -3.42 -10.12
N VAL A 125 11.18 -3.33 -8.81
CA VAL A 125 11.10 -4.48 -7.88
C VAL A 125 9.81 -5.30 -8.08
N PHE A 126 8.66 -4.66 -8.41
CA PHE A 126 7.42 -5.39 -8.67
C PHE A 126 7.49 -6.35 -9.88
N LEU A 127 8.46 -6.17 -10.78
CA LEU A 127 8.71 -7.08 -11.91
C LEU A 127 9.44 -8.36 -11.49
N GLU A 128 10.03 -8.38 -10.31
CA GLU A 128 10.85 -9.48 -9.77
C GLU A 128 10.16 -10.17 -8.58
N ASP A 129 9.25 -9.49 -7.92
CA ASP A 129 8.51 -9.97 -6.76
C ASP A 129 7.01 -10.07 -7.12
N SER A 130 6.53 -11.29 -7.34
CA SER A 130 5.17 -11.58 -7.80
C SER A 130 4.09 -11.18 -6.78
N ASP A 131 4.43 -11.15 -5.49
CA ASP A 131 3.51 -10.82 -4.40
C ASP A 131 3.44 -9.31 -4.13
N LEU A 132 4.39 -8.56 -4.70
CA LEU A 132 4.47 -7.12 -4.50
C LEU A 132 3.47 -6.37 -5.40
N PRO A 133 2.56 -5.56 -4.84
CA PRO A 133 1.72 -4.67 -5.65
C PRO A 133 2.54 -3.48 -6.18
N MET A 134 2.08 -2.89 -7.30
CA MET A 134 2.71 -1.68 -7.88
C MET A 134 2.55 -0.44 -7.00
N ASP A 135 1.58 -0.41 -6.09
CA ASP A 135 1.24 0.77 -5.32
C ASP A 135 0.81 0.47 -3.88
N THR A 136 0.78 1.53 -3.08
CA THR A 136 0.35 1.53 -1.68
C THR A 136 -1.12 1.88 -1.50
N ASN A 137 -1.92 1.92 -2.59
CA ASN A 137 -3.31 2.38 -2.55
C ASN A 137 -4.18 1.59 -1.57
N ASN A 138 -3.92 0.29 -1.39
CA ASN A 138 -4.64 -0.52 -0.43
C ASN A 138 -4.40 -0.02 1.00
N ILE A 139 -3.14 0.19 1.38
CA ILE A 139 -2.76 0.70 2.71
C ILE A 139 -3.25 2.14 2.90
N GLU A 140 -3.09 3.00 1.89
CA GLU A 140 -3.55 4.39 1.95
C GLU A 140 -5.08 4.47 2.13
N ARG A 141 -5.82 3.60 1.47
CA ARG A 141 -7.28 3.49 1.62
C ARG A 141 -7.66 3.07 3.04
N GLU A 142 -6.94 2.09 3.59
CA GLU A 142 -7.17 1.62 4.96
C GLU A 142 -6.83 2.68 6.01
N ILE A 143 -5.82 3.52 5.80
CA ILE A 143 -5.44 4.61 6.72
C ILE A 143 -6.33 5.86 6.56
N ARG A 144 -6.96 6.04 5.38
CA ARG A 144 -7.77 7.22 5.07
C ARG A 144 -8.84 7.57 6.10
N PRO A 145 -9.59 6.62 6.71
CA PRO A 145 -10.57 6.94 7.74
C PRO A 145 -9.96 7.65 8.96
N ILE A 146 -8.73 7.28 9.36
CA ILE A 146 -8.01 8.00 10.42
C ILE A 146 -7.74 9.45 9.99
N ALA A 147 -7.23 9.64 8.78
CA ALA A 147 -6.90 10.96 8.27
C ALA A 147 -8.12 11.88 8.14
N ILE A 148 -9.29 11.31 7.78
CA ILE A 148 -10.57 12.05 7.71
C ILE A 148 -11.12 12.26 9.12
N GLY A 149 -11.14 11.22 9.93
CA GLY A 149 -11.77 11.22 11.26
C GLY A 149 -11.03 12.06 12.28
N LYS A 150 -9.72 12.29 12.13
CA LYS A 150 -8.92 13.08 13.06
C LYS A 150 -9.51 14.49 13.35
N LYS A 151 -10.17 15.09 12.38
CA LYS A 151 -10.85 16.38 12.55
C LYS A 151 -12.13 16.24 13.39
N ASN A 152 -12.83 15.12 13.28
CA ASN A 152 -14.06 14.84 14.03
C ASN A 152 -13.77 14.43 15.47
N TRP A 153 -12.63 13.77 15.70
CA TRP A 153 -12.24 13.27 17.02
C TRP A 153 -11.34 14.24 17.79
N MET A 154 -11.12 15.44 17.26
CA MET A 154 -10.25 16.47 17.84
C MET A 154 -8.83 15.95 18.14
N PHE A 155 -8.32 15.05 17.28
CA PHE A 155 -7.00 14.40 17.39
C PHE A 155 -6.84 13.46 18.60
N SER A 156 -5.64 12.91 18.76
CA SER A 156 -5.36 11.95 19.84
C SER A 156 -4.91 12.61 21.14
N TRP A 157 -4.73 13.93 21.17
CA TRP A 157 -4.33 14.80 22.30
C TRP A 157 -3.00 14.44 22.96
N THR A 158 -2.64 13.15 23.04
CA THR A 158 -1.42 12.64 23.67
C THR A 158 -0.79 11.56 22.81
N GLU A 159 0.50 11.28 23.03
CA GLU A 159 1.20 10.17 22.40
C GLU A 159 0.55 8.82 22.75
N ALA A 160 0.22 8.61 24.02
CA ALA A 160 -0.49 7.42 24.46
C ALA A 160 -1.87 7.24 23.77
N GLY A 161 -2.61 8.33 23.59
CA GLY A 161 -3.89 8.32 22.87
C GLY A 161 -3.71 7.96 21.39
N ALA A 162 -2.64 8.42 20.74
CA ALA A 162 -2.32 8.07 19.37
C ALA A 162 -1.95 6.58 19.23
N GLU A 163 -1.18 6.05 20.16
CA GLU A 163 -0.82 4.64 20.23
C GLU A 163 -2.05 3.74 20.41
N GLN A 164 -2.93 4.09 21.37
CA GLN A 164 -4.18 3.37 21.59
C GLN A 164 -5.08 3.39 20.36
N LEU A 165 -5.23 4.54 19.70
CA LEU A 165 -5.97 4.67 18.45
C LEU A 165 -5.38 3.74 17.37
N GLY A 166 -4.08 3.72 17.23
CA GLY A 166 -3.36 2.85 16.29
C GLY A 166 -3.65 1.37 16.56
N ILE A 167 -3.60 0.93 17.82
CA ILE A 167 -3.90 -0.45 18.22
C ILE A 167 -5.34 -0.82 17.88
N ILE A 168 -6.32 -0.04 18.34
CA ILE A 168 -7.75 -0.31 18.11
C ILE A 168 -8.04 -0.33 16.61
N TYR A 169 -7.52 0.64 15.87
CA TYR A 169 -7.75 0.74 14.44
C TYR A 169 -7.13 -0.44 13.68
N SER A 170 -5.95 -0.89 14.07
CA SER A 170 -5.31 -2.08 13.46
C SER A 170 -6.14 -3.35 13.67
N LEU A 171 -6.78 -3.50 14.82
CA LEU A 171 -7.69 -4.62 15.10
C LEU A 171 -8.94 -4.55 14.23
N ILE A 172 -9.55 -3.36 14.09
CA ILE A 172 -10.71 -3.14 13.21
C ILE A 172 -10.36 -3.49 11.76
N GLN A 173 -9.23 -3.02 11.26
CA GLN A 173 -8.81 -3.30 9.89
C GLN A 173 -8.51 -4.79 9.69
N ARG A 174 -7.88 -5.45 10.65
CA ARG A 174 -7.68 -6.91 10.58
C ARG A 174 -9.00 -7.68 10.53
N CYS A 175 -10.02 -7.27 11.28
CA CYS A 175 -11.35 -7.86 11.15
C CYS A 175 -11.86 -7.74 9.70
N ARG A 176 -11.81 -6.54 9.12
CA ARG A 176 -12.26 -6.28 7.74
C ARG A 176 -11.49 -7.09 6.70
N MET A 177 -10.16 -7.16 6.80
CA MET A 177 -9.31 -7.95 5.90
C MET A 177 -9.66 -9.44 5.92
N HIS A 178 -10.14 -9.96 7.04
CA HIS A 178 -10.56 -11.35 7.18
C HIS A 178 -12.07 -11.57 6.93
N GLY A 179 -12.82 -10.54 6.52
CA GLY A 179 -14.26 -10.62 6.31
C GLY A 179 -15.03 -10.87 7.60
N ILE A 180 -14.54 -10.32 8.72
CA ILE A 180 -15.15 -10.43 10.05
C ILE A 180 -15.83 -9.09 10.37
N ASP A 181 -17.05 -9.14 10.91
CA ASP A 181 -17.65 -7.93 11.48
C ASP A 181 -16.87 -7.46 12.72
N PRO A 182 -16.27 -6.24 12.69
CA PRO A 182 -15.44 -5.76 13.80
C PRO A 182 -16.21 -5.64 15.11
N TYR A 183 -17.50 -5.26 15.05
CA TYR A 183 -18.32 -5.11 16.25
C TYR A 183 -18.50 -6.46 16.98
N THR A 184 -18.85 -7.49 16.23
CA THR A 184 -19.02 -8.85 16.76
C THR A 184 -17.71 -9.40 17.31
N CYS A 185 -16.61 -9.25 16.57
CA CYS A 185 -15.30 -9.76 17.00
C CYS A 185 -14.82 -9.03 18.26
N LEU A 186 -14.73 -7.71 18.24
CA LEU A 186 -14.19 -6.93 19.36
C LEU A 186 -15.09 -7.03 20.61
N GLY A 187 -16.41 -7.02 20.44
CA GLY A 187 -17.35 -7.24 21.54
C GLY A 187 -17.14 -8.60 22.19
N ASN A 188 -16.97 -9.65 21.39
CA ASN A 188 -16.68 -11.00 21.89
C ASN A 188 -15.32 -11.07 22.61
N VAL A 189 -14.28 -10.43 22.05
CA VAL A 189 -12.95 -10.37 22.67
C VAL A 189 -13.00 -9.68 24.02
N LEU A 190 -13.68 -8.54 24.12
CA LEU A 190 -13.84 -7.81 25.39
C LEU A 190 -14.56 -8.63 26.47
N LEU A 191 -15.55 -9.43 26.08
CA LEU A 191 -16.26 -10.32 27.01
C LEU A 191 -15.38 -11.50 27.50
N ARG A 192 -14.44 -11.96 26.65
CA ARG A 192 -13.58 -13.11 26.92
C ARG A 192 -12.28 -12.77 27.64
N VAL A 193 -11.66 -11.63 27.32
CA VAL A 193 -10.27 -11.34 27.69
C VAL A 193 -10.00 -11.43 29.18
N GLY A 194 -10.97 -11.06 30.01
CA GLY A 194 -10.85 -11.12 31.47
C GLY A 194 -10.79 -12.54 32.06
N GLN A 195 -11.24 -13.54 31.30
CA GLN A 195 -11.30 -14.95 31.74
C GLN A 195 -10.40 -15.84 30.85
N HIS A 196 -9.81 -15.29 29.80
CA HIS A 196 -8.98 -16.04 28.86
C HIS A 196 -7.56 -16.19 29.41
N ALA A 197 -6.97 -17.38 29.23
CA ALA A 197 -5.59 -17.60 29.67
C ALA A 197 -4.61 -16.68 28.97
N ALA A 198 -3.78 -15.95 29.73
CA ALA A 198 -2.79 -15.02 29.15
C ALA A 198 -1.81 -15.69 28.16
N SER A 199 -1.49 -16.99 28.40
CA SER A 199 -0.65 -17.79 27.48
C SER A 199 -1.30 -18.10 26.13
N ARG A 200 -2.61 -17.86 25.98
CA ARG A 200 -3.39 -18.10 24.77
C ARG A 200 -4.04 -16.84 24.21
N VAL A 201 -3.56 -15.66 24.59
CA VAL A 201 -4.13 -14.38 24.15
C VAL A 201 -4.14 -14.25 22.62
N ASP A 202 -3.22 -14.91 21.93
CA ASP A 202 -3.16 -14.95 20.46
C ASP A 202 -4.40 -15.55 19.80
N GLU A 203 -5.16 -16.38 20.52
CA GLU A 203 -6.44 -16.91 20.04
C GLU A 203 -7.50 -15.83 19.85
N LEU A 204 -7.35 -14.69 20.53
CA LEU A 204 -8.29 -13.57 20.50
C LEU A 204 -8.02 -12.57 19.36
N ILE A 205 -6.88 -12.66 18.66
CA ILE A 205 -6.64 -11.81 17.51
C ILE A 205 -7.58 -12.20 16.34
N PRO A 206 -8.03 -11.26 15.51
CA PRO A 206 -9.11 -11.49 14.52
C PRO A 206 -8.92 -12.73 13.66
N ARG A 207 -7.69 -12.98 13.19
CA ARG A 207 -7.37 -14.14 12.33
C ARG A 207 -7.66 -15.49 13.01
N HIS A 208 -7.28 -15.63 14.28
CA HIS A 208 -7.48 -16.86 15.04
C HIS A 208 -8.91 -16.91 15.60
N TRP A 209 -9.43 -15.78 16.06
CA TRP A 209 -10.80 -15.64 16.54
C TRP A 209 -11.82 -16.15 15.51
N LYS A 210 -11.61 -15.86 14.22
CA LYS A 210 -12.47 -16.34 13.14
C LYS A 210 -12.68 -17.85 13.18
N ASN A 211 -11.59 -18.59 13.32
CA ASN A 211 -11.64 -20.05 13.29
C ASN A 211 -12.12 -20.69 14.60
N LEU A 212 -11.95 -20.00 15.72
CA LEU A 212 -12.22 -20.55 17.04
C LEU A 212 -13.57 -20.14 17.62
N PHE A 213 -14.07 -18.95 17.27
CA PHE A 213 -15.19 -18.35 17.99
C PHE A 213 -16.27 -17.72 17.10
N GLN A 214 -16.08 -17.62 15.79
CA GLN A 214 -17.02 -16.96 14.89
C GLN A 214 -18.40 -17.61 14.90
N ASP A 215 -18.47 -18.94 14.95
CA ASP A 215 -19.72 -19.71 14.91
C ASP A 215 -20.49 -19.68 16.24
N ASN A 216 -19.79 -19.38 17.33
CA ASN A 216 -20.39 -19.28 18.68
C ASN A 216 -19.81 -18.10 19.47
N PRO A 217 -20.07 -16.84 19.05
CA PRO A 217 -19.57 -15.67 19.75
C PRO A 217 -20.32 -15.47 21.06
N MET A 218 -19.60 -15.09 22.13
CA MET A 218 -20.24 -14.58 23.34
C MET A 218 -20.96 -13.27 23.00
N ARG A 219 -22.14 -13.08 23.58
CA ARG A 219 -22.97 -11.89 23.36
C ARG A 219 -23.25 -11.21 24.70
N SER A 220 -23.24 -9.89 24.70
CA SER A 220 -23.68 -9.12 25.87
C SER A 220 -25.20 -9.06 25.95
N ASP A 221 -25.74 -8.74 27.15
CA ASP A 221 -27.18 -8.55 27.37
C ASP A 221 -27.77 -7.39 26.55
N LEU A 222 -26.92 -6.55 25.96
CA LEU A 222 -27.29 -5.45 25.06
C LEU A 222 -27.37 -5.87 23.58
N TRP A 223 -26.98 -7.09 23.26
CA TRP A 223 -27.02 -7.59 21.89
C TRP A 223 -28.48 -7.69 21.38
N GLY A 224 -28.77 -7.03 20.31
CA GLY A 224 -30.12 -7.04 19.71
C GLY A 224 -31.10 -5.99 20.23
N LYS A 225 -30.70 -5.13 21.17
CA LYS A 225 -31.57 -4.03 21.67
C LYS A 225 -31.46 -2.73 20.86
N GLY A 226 -30.65 -2.72 19.81
CA GLY A 226 -30.36 -1.55 18.97
C GLY A 226 -30.58 -1.76 17.46
N GLN A 227 -31.37 -2.77 17.06
CA GLN A 227 -31.81 -2.93 15.68
C GLN A 227 -33.25 -2.49 15.50
#